data_997cc1299df592dd9d43d6495f888c69
#
_entry.id   997cc1299df592dd9d43d6495f888c69
#
_cell.length_a   1.000
_cell.length_b   1.000
_cell.length_c   1.000
_cell.angle_alpha   90.00
_cell.angle_beta   90.00
_cell.angle_gamma   90.00
#
_symmetry.space_group_name_H-M   'P 1'
#
loop_
_entity.id
_entity.type
_entity.pdbx_description
1 polymer ?
#
loop_
_entity_poly.entity_id
_entity_poly.type
_entity_poly.pdbx_seq_one_letter_code
_entity_poly.pdbx_strand_id
1 'polypeptide(L)'
;MHVLRLTVSTIPSVILLAVASSAIAAQAAEAQTAEASSSWGMGVGAISSQQPYSGIDRDNKAIPLIYFENEYLRVFGPNAEVKLAQLEINDTQQIDFSLVGQYDFSGYDADDSRVFDGMSDRKSGFWAGAKVQWRTDWVDMHAEWLADVSGNSDGQRFNLGLERTWRLGDHITLTPHVTAMWQDQKYVDYYFGVRDSEARIDRAAYDGKSALNTELGVRGNYMFDQHHSVFLDLKATSLASEIKDSPLVNRSTENSTLFGYLYRF
;
A
#
# COMPACT_ATOMS: atom_id res chain seq x y z
N MET A 1 28.82 38.94 1.65
CA MET A 1 28.29 37.83 2.47
C MET A 1 27.03 37.30 1.78
N HIS A 2 27.19 36.32 0.91
CA HIS A 2 26.03 35.64 0.27
C HIS A 2 25.59 34.50 1.18
N VAL A 3 24.40 34.64 1.73
CA VAL A 3 23.74 33.55 2.48
C VAL A 3 23.11 32.63 1.46
N LEU A 4 23.67 31.43 1.34
CA LEU A 4 23.15 30.35 0.53
C LEU A 4 21.87 29.79 1.22
N ARG A 5 20.69 30.12 0.72
CA ARG A 5 19.44 29.50 1.13
C ARG A 5 19.36 28.13 0.44
N LEU A 6 19.57 27.10 1.21
CA LEU A 6 19.18 25.73 0.83
C LEU A 6 17.65 25.65 0.90
N THR A 7 17.02 25.69 -0.26
CA THR A 7 15.61 25.30 -0.41
C THR A 7 15.57 23.76 -0.31
N VAL A 8 15.07 23.27 0.79
CA VAL A 8 14.67 21.85 0.93
C VAL A 8 13.43 21.69 0.08
N SER A 9 13.57 21.04 -1.08
CA SER A 9 12.46 20.63 -1.93
C SER A 9 11.62 19.62 -1.14
N THR A 10 10.41 19.99 -0.79
CA THR A 10 9.41 19.11 -0.20
C THR A 10 9.04 18.02 -1.22
N ILE A 11 9.11 16.77 -0.79
CA ILE A 11 8.89 15.59 -1.62
C ILE A 11 7.38 15.42 -1.81
N PRO A 12 6.84 15.48 -3.03
CA PRO A 12 5.42 15.22 -3.25
C PRO A 12 5.07 13.73 -3.08
N SER A 13 3.85 13.52 -2.72
CA SER A 13 3.16 12.32 -2.23
C SER A 13 3.33 11.06 -3.06
N VAL A 14 3.61 9.96 -2.41
CA VAL A 14 3.71 8.61 -2.99
C VAL A 14 2.59 7.69 -2.49
N ILE A 15 1.99 7.04 -3.45
CA ILE A 15 0.85 6.13 -3.36
C ILE A 15 1.15 4.80 -2.66
N LEU A 16 0.17 4.37 -1.93
CA LEU A 16 -0.28 3.03 -1.52
C LEU A 16 0.68 1.85 -1.76
N LEU A 17 1.44 1.51 -0.74
CA LEU A 17 2.20 0.26 -0.62
C LEU A 17 1.51 -0.65 0.42
N ALA A 18 0.24 -0.97 0.22
CA ALA A 18 -0.54 -1.57 1.29
C ALA A 18 -0.62 -3.11 1.32
N VAL A 19 -0.10 -3.86 0.35
CA VAL A 19 -0.34 -5.33 0.32
C VAL A 19 0.87 -6.19 -0.08
N ALA A 20 2.09 -5.70 0.09
CA ALA A 20 3.27 -6.49 -0.32
C ALA A 20 3.78 -7.49 0.74
N SER A 21 3.16 -7.57 1.93
CA SER A 21 3.82 -8.19 3.08
C SER A 21 3.67 -9.71 3.20
N SER A 22 2.59 -10.30 2.69
CA SER A 22 2.25 -11.70 3.05
C SER A 22 3.01 -12.78 2.26
N ALA A 23 3.25 -12.57 0.98
CA ALA A 23 3.83 -13.65 0.15
C ALA A 23 5.35 -13.80 0.29
N ILE A 24 6.09 -12.74 0.62
CA ILE A 24 7.55 -12.82 0.81
C ILE A 24 7.90 -13.55 2.11
N ALA A 25 7.02 -13.46 3.10
CA ALA A 25 7.21 -14.09 4.40
C ALA A 25 6.89 -15.58 4.44
N ALA A 26 5.91 -16.04 3.66
CA ALA A 26 5.54 -17.45 3.61
C ALA A 26 6.70 -18.35 3.13
N GLN A 27 7.62 -17.83 2.33
CA GLN A 27 8.80 -18.59 1.87
C GLN A 27 9.93 -18.67 2.89
N ALA A 28 10.02 -17.70 3.82
CA ALA A 28 11.04 -17.75 4.87
C ALA A 28 10.70 -18.74 5.98
N ALA A 29 9.41 -18.99 6.22
CA ALA A 29 8.94 -19.85 7.30
C ALA A 29 9.18 -21.35 7.06
N GLU A 30 9.26 -21.80 5.81
CA GLU A 30 9.46 -23.25 5.51
C GLU A 30 10.91 -23.71 5.52
N ALA A 31 11.88 -22.80 5.57
CA ALA A 31 13.31 -23.16 5.63
C ALA A 31 13.84 -23.34 7.06
N GLN A 32 13.04 -23.07 8.09
CA GLN A 32 13.49 -23.11 9.47
C GLN A 32 12.53 -23.90 10.37
N THR A 33 12.85 -25.17 10.60
CA THR A 33 12.41 -25.90 11.78
C THR A 33 13.25 -25.45 13.00
N ALA A 34 12.55 -24.87 13.98
CA ALA A 34 12.97 -24.71 15.39
C ALA A 34 14.21 -23.86 15.67
N GLU A 35 13.98 -22.60 15.84
CA GLU A 35 14.42 -21.70 16.91
C GLU A 35 13.75 -20.35 16.60
N ALA A 36 13.34 -19.58 17.61
CA ALA A 36 12.75 -18.24 17.44
C ALA A 36 13.79 -17.28 16.83
N SER A 37 14.14 -17.49 15.56
CA SER A 37 15.16 -16.72 14.85
C SER A 37 14.52 -15.52 14.19
N SER A 38 15.04 -14.34 14.51
CA SER A 38 14.70 -13.13 13.77
C SER A 38 15.37 -13.17 12.40
N SER A 39 14.60 -12.91 11.34
CA SER A 39 15.10 -12.68 9.99
C SER A 39 15.04 -11.19 9.69
N TRP A 40 16.12 -10.63 9.19
CA TRP A 40 16.12 -9.24 8.75
C TRP A 40 16.86 -9.07 7.43
N GLY A 41 16.57 -7.98 6.75
CA GLY A 41 17.16 -7.71 5.45
C GLY A 41 17.06 -6.24 5.07
N MET A 42 17.86 -5.89 4.10
CA MET A 42 17.91 -4.55 3.53
C MET A 42 17.91 -4.63 2.01
N GLY A 43 17.35 -3.62 1.38
CA GLY A 43 17.29 -3.60 -0.07
C GLY A 43 16.98 -2.23 -0.63
N VAL A 44 16.76 -2.23 -1.92
CA VAL A 44 16.33 -1.05 -2.68
C VAL A 44 15.18 -1.43 -3.58
N GLY A 45 14.25 -0.49 -3.73
CA GLY A 45 13.12 -0.63 -4.64
C GLY A 45 13.00 0.58 -5.56
N ALA A 46 12.37 0.36 -6.69
CA ALA A 46 11.90 1.40 -7.60
C ALA A 46 10.39 1.27 -7.72
N ILE A 47 9.68 2.36 -7.43
CA ILE A 47 8.24 2.43 -7.60
C ILE A 47 7.91 3.37 -8.74
N SER A 48 6.97 2.96 -9.57
CA SER A 48 6.39 3.76 -10.65
C SER A 48 4.88 3.74 -10.49
N SER A 49 4.26 4.88 -10.23
CA SER A 49 2.84 4.98 -9.93
C SER A 49 2.16 6.07 -10.72
N GLN A 50 0.92 5.81 -11.13
CA GLN A 50 0.06 6.75 -11.81
C GLN A 50 -1.16 7.03 -10.95
N GLN A 51 -1.24 8.25 -10.45
CA GLN A 51 -2.36 8.76 -9.67
C GLN A 51 -3.55 9.13 -10.59
N PRO A 52 -4.79 9.20 -10.08
CA PRO A 52 -5.95 9.49 -10.88
C PRO A 52 -6.14 10.98 -11.15
N TYR A 53 -5.41 11.85 -10.46
CA TYR A 53 -5.58 13.29 -10.53
C TYR A 53 -5.23 13.88 -11.90
N SER A 54 -5.96 14.92 -12.25
CA SER A 54 -5.75 15.66 -13.49
C SER A 54 -4.42 16.43 -13.45
N GLY A 55 -3.65 16.31 -14.52
CA GLY A 55 -2.36 17.01 -14.65
C GLY A 55 -1.23 16.45 -13.80
N ILE A 56 -1.43 15.33 -13.12
CA ILE A 56 -0.36 14.61 -12.42
C ILE A 56 0.24 13.57 -13.35
N ASP A 57 1.54 13.67 -13.58
CA ASP A 57 2.32 12.71 -14.34
C ASP A 57 2.63 11.47 -13.48
N ARG A 58 3.13 10.44 -14.15
CA ARG A 58 3.60 9.22 -13.49
C ARG A 58 4.80 9.53 -12.58
N ASP A 59 4.67 9.14 -11.34
CA ASP A 59 5.73 9.33 -10.33
C ASP A 59 6.66 8.11 -10.30
N ASN A 60 7.98 8.36 -10.34
CA ASN A 60 8.99 7.32 -10.31
C ASN A 60 9.98 7.63 -9.19
N LYS A 61 10.07 6.75 -8.21
CA LYS A 61 10.91 6.95 -7.02
C LYS A 61 11.73 5.70 -6.71
N ALA A 62 12.95 5.93 -6.23
CA ALA A 62 13.74 4.90 -5.56
C ALA A 62 13.44 4.95 -4.06
N ILE A 63 13.26 3.78 -3.45
CA ILE A 63 12.94 3.66 -2.03
C ILE A 63 13.88 2.66 -1.34
N PRO A 64 14.31 2.93 -0.10
CA PRO A 64 14.96 1.93 0.71
C PRO A 64 13.93 0.87 1.14
N LEU A 65 14.36 -0.38 1.18
CA LEU A 65 13.57 -1.49 1.68
C LEU A 65 14.21 -2.01 2.97
N ILE A 66 13.42 -2.05 4.02
CA ILE A 66 13.79 -2.66 5.29
C ILE A 66 12.84 -3.83 5.51
N TYR A 67 13.40 -4.98 5.83
CA TYR A 67 12.66 -6.18 6.19
C TYR A 67 13.10 -6.64 7.56
N PHE A 68 12.15 -6.95 8.42
CA PHE A 68 12.36 -7.60 9.70
C PHE A 68 11.19 -8.52 9.99
N GLU A 69 11.45 -9.73 10.44
CA GLU A 69 10.41 -10.65 10.87
C GLU A 69 10.92 -11.53 12.01
N ASN A 70 10.09 -11.66 13.04
CA ASN A 70 10.23 -12.64 14.10
C ASN A 70 8.86 -13.24 14.45
N GLU A 71 8.78 -13.94 15.58
CA GLU A 71 7.54 -14.55 16.08
C GLU A 71 6.42 -13.51 16.30
N TYR A 72 6.75 -12.26 16.72
CA TYR A 72 5.78 -11.26 17.17
C TYR A 72 5.59 -10.11 16.18
N LEU A 73 6.59 -9.79 15.40
CA LEU A 73 6.62 -8.58 14.58
C LEU A 73 7.11 -8.88 13.17
N ARG A 74 6.41 -8.30 12.19
CA ARG A 74 6.87 -8.20 10.80
C ARG A 74 6.91 -6.74 10.40
N VAL A 75 8.01 -6.33 9.78
CA VAL A 75 8.17 -5.00 9.17
C VAL A 75 8.61 -5.18 7.72
N PHE A 76 7.94 -4.50 6.80
CA PHE A 76 8.35 -4.44 5.40
C PHE A 76 8.08 -3.05 4.84
N GLY A 77 9.14 -2.31 4.52
CA GLY A 77 9.05 -0.93 4.08
C GLY A 77 8.26 -0.06 5.06
N PRO A 78 7.18 0.61 4.63
CA PRO A 78 6.38 1.47 5.49
C PRO A 78 5.33 0.74 6.33
N ASN A 79 5.30 -0.60 6.28
CA ASN A 79 4.29 -1.42 6.95
C ASN A 79 4.88 -2.17 8.13
N ALA A 80 4.13 -2.24 9.22
CA ALA A 80 4.43 -3.03 10.40
C ALA A 80 3.20 -3.87 10.79
N GLU A 81 3.44 -5.12 11.18
CA GLU A 81 2.41 -6.06 11.60
C GLU A 81 2.83 -6.73 12.89
N VAL A 82 2.03 -6.54 13.95
CA VAL A 82 2.20 -7.24 15.23
C VAL A 82 1.33 -8.48 15.22
N LYS A 83 1.95 -9.64 15.22
CA LYS A 83 1.28 -10.95 15.23
C LYS A 83 0.70 -11.19 16.62
N LEU A 84 -0.62 -11.43 16.74
CA LEU A 84 -1.30 -11.59 18.02
C LEU A 84 -1.54 -13.05 18.35
N ALA A 85 -2.26 -13.75 17.48
CA ALA A 85 -2.69 -15.12 17.68
C ALA A 85 -2.79 -15.84 16.35
N GLN A 86 -2.59 -17.13 16.41
CA GLN A 86 -2.74 -18.07 15.31
C GLN A 86 -3.69 -19.18 15.74
N LEU A 87 -4.68 -19.47 14.92
CA LEU A 87 -5.64 -20.54 15.12
C LEU A 87 -5.47 -21.57 14.00
N GLU A 88 -4.94 -22.72 14.32
CA GLU A 88 -4.90 -23.86 13.42
C GLU A 88 -6.28 -24.56 13.42
N ILE A 89 -6.93 -24.61 12.26
CA ILE A 89 -8.22 -25.30 12.09
C ILE A 89 -7.96 -26.77 11.79
N ASN A 90 -6.98 -27.02 10.93
CA ASN A 90 -6.48 -28.33 10.56
C ASN A 90 -5.10 -28.17 9.88
N ASP A 91 -4.50 -29.28 9.40
CA ASP A 91 -3.15 -29.33 8.80
C ASP A 91 -2.97 -28.39 7.59
N THR A 92 -4.06 -27.91 6.98
CA THR A 92 -4.04 -27.12 5.75
C THR A 92 -4.71 -25.75 5.90
N GLN A 93 -5.30 -25.44 7.05
CA GLN A 93 -6.04 -24.21 7.29
C GLN A 93 -5.64 -23.53 8.60
N GLN A 94 -5.32 -22.27 8.50
CA GLN A 94 -4.87 -21.45 9.60
C GLN A 94 -5.49 -20.06 9.52
N ILE A 95 -5.86 -19.51 10.66
CA ILE A 95 -6.29 -18.11 10.78
C ILE A 95 -5.28 -17.36 11.65
N ASP A 96 -4.75 -16.26 11.11
CA ASP A 96 -3.83 -15.38 11.81
C ASP A 96 -4.53 -14.06 12.13
N PHE A 97 -4.30 -13.56 13.34
CA PHE A 97 -4.78 -12.27 13.81
C PHE A 97 -3.60 -11.35 14.06
N SER A 98 -3.68 -10.13 13.58
CA SER A 98 -2.62 -9.14 13.76
C SER A 98 -3.15 -7.72 13.93
N LEU A 99 -2.34 -6.88 14.57
CA LEU A 99 -2.46 -5.43 14.48
C LEU A 99 -1.54 -4.93 13.38
N VAL A 100 -2.02 -3.95 12.61
CA VAL A 100 -1.29 -3.41 11.48
C VAL A 100 -1.09 -1.91 11.66
N GLY A 101 0.09 -1.44 11.25
CA GLY A 101 0.41 -0.04 11.14
C GLY A 101 1.09 0.21 9.80
N GLN A 102 0.72 1.29 9.14
CA GLN A 102 1.34 1.67 7.88
C GLN A 102 1.46 3.17 7.73
N TYR A 103 2.47 3.60 7.00
CA TYR A 103 2.54 4.97 6.50
C TYR A 103 2.01 5.01 5.07
N ASP A 104 0.95 5.80 4.88
CA ASP A 104 0.33 6.01 3.58
C ASP A 104 0.86 7.31 2.99
N PHE A 105 1.44 7.22 1.81
CA PHE A 105 1.99 8.36 1.08
C PHE A 105 0.95 9.07 0.21
N SER A 106 -0.33 8.79 0.38
CA SER A 106 -1.41 9.51 -0.31
C SER A 106 -1.40 10.98 0.06
N GLY A 107 -1.95 11.79 -0.82
CA GLY A 107 -2.02 13.23 -0.65
C GLY A 107 -1.41 13.98 -1.83
N TYR A 108 -1.44 15.30 -1.77
CA TYR A 108 -0.88 16.22 -2.75
C TYR A 108 -0.64 17.59 -2.12
N ASP A 109 0.30 18.33 -2.70
CA ASP A 109 0.50 19.74 -2.40
C ASP A 109 -0.24 20.61 -3.43
N ALA A 110 -0.64 21.81 -3.04
CA ALA A 110 -1.43 22.71 -3.89
C ALA A 110 -0.70 23.10 -5.20
N ASP A 111 0.61 23.03 -5.22
CA ASP A 111 1.47 23.37 -6.36
C ASP A 111 1.86 22.16 -7.22
N ASP A 112 1.44 20.94 -6.88
CA ASP A 112 1.74 19.73 -7.67
C ASP A 112 1.07 19.74 -9.05
N SER A 113 -0.10 20.39 -9.17
CA SER A 113 -0.84 20.49 -10.42
C SER A 113 -1.76 21.70 -10.44
N ARG A 114 -1.99 22.25 -11.63
CA ARG A 114 -2.96 23.35 -11.84
C ARG A 114 -4.37 23.01 -11.35
N VAL A 115 -4.75 21.74 -11.30
CA VAL A 115 -6.05 21.32 -10.75
C VAL A 115 -6.14 21.60 -9.25
N PHE A 116 -5.02 21.70 -8.53
CA PHE A 116 -4.97 21.95 -7.09
C PHE A 116 -4.74 23.43 -6.72
N ASP A 117 -4.47 24.32 -7.69
CA ASP A 117 -4.24 25.74 -7.40
C ASP A 117 -5.32 26.33 -6.49
N GLY A 118 -4.91 26.88 -5.35
CA GLY A 118 -5.80 27.48 -4.35
C GLY A 118 -6.55 26.47 -3.47
N MET A 119 -6.20 25.18 -3.52
CA MET A 119 -6.63 24.19 -2.55
C MET A 119 -5.68 24.15 -1.35
N SER A 120 -6.14 23.56 -0.26
CA SER A 120 -5.26 23.19 0.85
C SER A 120 -4.54 21.89 0.51
N ASP A 121 -3.31 21.74 0.98
CA ASP A 121 -2.56 20.49 0.86
C ASP A 121 -3.32 19.32 1.52
N ARG A 122 -3.19 18.13 0.95
CA ARG A 122 -3.68 16.89 1.53
C ARG A 122 -2.48 16.05 1.95
N LYS A 123 -2.36 15.82 3.24
CA LYS A 123 -1.16 15.21 3.82
C LYS A 123 -1.22 13.70 3.81
N SER A 124 -0.06 13.10 3.58
CA SER A 124 0.21 11.70 3.91
C SER A 124 0.04 11.43 5.41
N GLY A 125 -0.16 10.19 5.82
CA GLY A 125 -0.42 9.92 7.24
C GLY A 125 -0.14 8.49 7.67
N PHE A 126 -0.17 8.29 9.00
CA PHE A 126 -0.11 6.98 9.62
C PHE A 126 -1.51 6.40 9.77
N TRP A 127 -1.61 5.11 9.46
CA TRP A 127 -2.82 4.33 9.57
C TRP A 127 -2.56 3.16 10.50
N ALA A 128 -3.51 2.85 11.35
CA ALA A 128 -3.42 1.70 12.24
C ALA A 128 -4.75 0.95 12.28
N GLY A 129 -4.67 -0.36 12.53
CA GLY A 129 -5.86 -1.19 12.54
C GLY A 129 -5.58 -2.64 12.85
N ALA A 130 -6.49 -3.51 12.38
CA ALA A 130 -6.42 -4.94 12.60
C ALA A 130 -6.61 -5.70 11.29
N LYS A 131 -5.98 -6.86 11.22
CA LYS A 131 -6.02 -7.77 10.08
C LYS A 131 -6.31 -9.18 10.55
N VAL A 132 -7.14 -9.87 9.80
CA VAL A 132 -7.35 -11.31 9.90
C VAL A 132 -6.96 -11.92 8.56
N GLN A 133 -6.13 -12.93 8.57
CA GLN A 133 -5.72 -13.69 7.39
C GLN A 133 -6.11 -15.15 7.58
N TRP A 134 -6.87 -15.68 6.64
CA TRP A 134 -7.21 -17.10 6.58
C TRP A 134 -6.40 -17.72 5.43
N ARG A 135 -5.47 -18.60 5.79
CA ARG A 135 -4.65 -19.36 4.86
C ARG A 135 -5.27 -20.71 4.60
N THR A 136 -5.32 -21.09 3.33
CA THR A 136 -5.79 -22.41 2.91
C THR A 136 -4.90 -22.95 1.79
N ASP A 137 -5.03 -24.23 1.45
CA ASP A 137 -4.30 -24.84 0.32
C ASP A 137 -4.67 -24.24 -1.05
N TRP A 138 -5.82 -23.57 -1.14
CA TRP A 138 -6.38 -23.12 -2.40
C TRP A 138 -6.17 -21.62 -2.63
N VAL A 139 -6.45 -20.83 -1.63
CA VAL A 139 -6.44 -19.37 -1.68
C VAL A 139 -6.27 -18.83 -0.28
N ASP A 140 -5.47 -17.80 -0.14
CA ASP A 140 -5.37 -17.02 1.07
C ASP A 140 -6.35 -15.85 1.00
N MET A 141 -7.07 -15.62 2.09
CA MET A 141 -8.03 -14.53 2.23
C MET A 141 -7.59 -13.62 3.36
N HIS A 142 -7.76 -12.32 3.19
CA HIS A 142 -7.54 -11.39 4.29
C HIS A 142 -8.64 -10.35 4.36
N ALA A 143 -8.96 -9.95 5.58
CA ALA A 143 -9.78 -8.80 5.90
C ALA A 143 -8.97 -7.85 6.77
N GLU A 144 -8.90 -6.59 6.41
CA GLU A 144 -8.12 -5.57 7.10
C GLU A 144 -8.97 -4.32 7.29
N TRP A 145 -8.99 -3.80 8.51
CA TRP A 145 -9.59 -2.51 8.82
C TRP A 145 -8.51 -1.55 9.31
N LEU A 146 -8.53 -0.33 8.80
CA LEU A 146 -7.55 0.72 9.09
C LEU A 146 -8.27 2.03 9.37
N ALA A 147 -7.76 2.78 10.36
CA ALA A 147 -8.17 4.15 10.65
C ALA A 147 -6.97 5.09 10.56
N ASP A 148 -7.22 6.31 10.10
CA ASP A 148 -6.22 7.40 10.13
C ASP A 148 -5.93 7.80 11.58
N VAL A 149 -4.70 7.54 12.04
CA VAL A 149 -4.23 7.93 13.37
C VAL A 149 -3.40 9.21 13.36
N SER A 150 -3.16 9.80 12.19
CA SER A 150 -2.53 11.10 12.04
C SER A 150 -3.50 12.25 12.25
N GLY A 151 -4.82 12.00 12.14
CA GLY A 151 -5.86 13.02 12.22
C GLY A 151 -5.88 13.96 11.01
N ASN A 152 -5.40 13.50 9.85
CA ASN A 152 -5.44 14.28 8.61
C ASN A 152 -6.81 14.19 7.94
N SER A 153 -7.27 12.98 7.67
CA SER A 153 -8.57 12.69 7.06
C SER A 153 -9.63 12.27 8.06
N ASP A 154 -9.23 11.77 9.23
CA ASP A 154 -10.10 11.06 10.19
C ASP A 154 -10.88 9.90 9.53
N GLY A 155 -10.36 9.37 8.42
CA GLY A 155 -11.01 8.38 7.59
C GLY A 155 -10.78 6.96 8.04
N GLN A 156 -11.55 6.03 7.46
CA GLN A 156 -11.45 4.60 7.67
C GLN A 156 -11.43 3.86 6.33
N ARG A 157 -10.74 2.74 6.31
CA ARG A 157 -10.65 1.83 5.15
C ARG A 157 -10.90 0.40 5.59
N PHE A 158 -11.55 -0.36 4.73
CA PHE A 158 -11.71 -1.80 4.89
C PHE A 158 -11.32 -2.50 3.59
N ASN A 159 -10.38 -3.42 3.68
CA ASN A 159 -9.86 -4.19 2.57
C ASN A 159 -10.25 -5.66 2.73
N LEU A 160 -10.77 -6.25 1.66
CA LEU A 160 -11.03 -7.68 1.57
C LEU A 160 -10.26 -8.22 0.37
N GLY A 161 -9.28 -9.06 0.61
CA GLY A 161 -8.40 -9.58 -0.44
C GLY A 161 -8.38 -11.09 -0.53
N LEU A 162 -8.11 -11.55 -1.74
CA LEU A 162 -7.85 -12.93 -2.10
C LEU A 162 -6.52 -12.99 -2.84
N GLU A 163 -5.67 -13.94 -2.47
CA GLU A 163 -4.42 -14.19 -3.19
C GLU A 163 -4.13 -15.69 -3.26
N ARG A 164 -3.39 -16.09 -4.29
CA ARG A 164 -2.88 -17.45 -4.41
C ARG A 164 -1.45 -17.45 -4.86
N THR A 165 -0.59 -18.07 -4.08
CA THR A 165 0.82 -18.22 -4.42
C THR A 165 1.07 -19.55 -5.14
N TRP A 166 1.66 -19.47 -6.33
CA TRP A 166 2.18 -20.61 -7.08
C TRP A 166 3.70 -20.62 -7.02
N ARG A 167 4.25 -21.79 -6.71
CA ARG A 167 5.69 -22.04 -6.78
C ARG A 167 6.02 -22.69 -8.12
N LEU A 168 6.91 -22.05 -8.84
CA LEU A 168 7.39 -22.51 -10.17
C LEU A 168 8.85 -22.91 -10.05
N GLY A 169 9.08 -24.20 -9.69
CA GLY A 169 10.39 -24.69 -9.29
C GLY A 169 10.84 -24.13 -7.93
N ASP A 170 12.15 -24.11 -7.71
CA ASP A 170 12.74 -23.80 -6.40
C ASP A 170 13.00 -22.28 -6.19
N HIS A 171 12.91 -21.50 -7.25
CA HIS A 171 13.37 -20.10 -7.23
C HIS A 171 12.27 -19.06 -7.48
N ILE A 172 11.15 -19.45 -8.09
CA ILE A 172 10.13 -18.50 -8.55
C ILE A 172 8.84 -18.69 -7.78
N THR A 173 8.26 -17.59 -7.33
CA THR A 173 6.86 -17.56 -6.92
C THR A 173 6.09 -16.52 -7.72
N LEU A 174 4.84 -16.84 -8.00
CA LEU A 174 3.88 -15.96 -8.66
C LEU A 174 2.61 -15.90 -7.82
N THR A 175 2.21 -14.69 -7.44
CA THR A 175 1.05 -14.46 -6.56
C THR A 175 0.12 -13.45 -7.21
N PRO A 176 -0.85 -13.87 -8.04
CA PRO A 176 -1.98 -13.02 -8.40
C PRO A 176 -2.83 -12.73 -7.16
N HIS A 177 -3.39 -11.53 -7.11
CA HIS A 177 -4.27 -11.10 -6.03
C HIS A 177 -5.37 -10.17 -6.54
N VAL A 178 -6.48 -10.14 -5.81
CA VAL A 178 -7.57 -9.21 -5.98
C VAL A 178 -8.00 -8.67 -4.64
N THR A 179 -8.25 -7.36 -4.56
CA THR A 179 -8.67 -6.70 -3.32
C THR A 179 -9.84 -5.77 -3.59
N ALA A 180 -10.92 -5.92 -2.82
CA ALA A 180 -11.97 -4.93 -2.71
C ALA A 180 -11.61 -3.96 -1.59
N MET A 181 -11.55 -2.66 -1.90
CA MET A 181 -11.10 -1.60 -1.01
C MET A 181 -12.25 -0.62 -0.76
N TRP A 182 -12.91 -0.74 0.37
CA TRP A 182 -13.89 0.23 0.81
C TRP A 182 -13.19 1.38 1.54
N GLN A 183 -13.56 2.60 1.21
CA GLN A 183 -13.07 3.85 1.80
C GLN A 183 -14.28 4.65 2.27
N ASP A 184 -14.26 5.13 3.50
CA ASP A 184 -15.37 5.89 4.04
C ASP A 184 -15.46 7.30 3.43
N GLN A 185 -16.56 7.99 3.74
CA GLN A 185 -16.79 9.34 3.22
C GLN A 185 -15.67 10.31 3.62
N LYS A 186 -15.15 10.23 4.84
CA LYS A 186 -14.12 11.15 5.33
C LYS A 186 -12.83 11.01 4.53
N TYR A 187 -12.43 9.75 4.24
CA TYR A 187 -11.28 9.48 3.37
C TYR A 187 -11.47 10.09 1.99
N VAL A 188 -12.61 9.77 1.35
CA VAL A 188 -12.87 10.20 -0.04
C VAL A 188 -13.03 11.72 -0.11
N ASP A 189 -13.70 12.33 0.86
CA ASP A 189 -13.86 13.79 0.92
C ASP A 189 -12.52 14.51 1.16
N TYR A 190 -11.66 13.94 2.01
CA TYR A 190 -10.35 14.53 2.25
C TYR A 190 -9.46 14.52 1.02
N TYR A 191 -9.37 13.40 0.31
CA TYR A 191 -8.43 13.26 -0.82
C TYR A 191 -9.03 13.68 -2.16
N PHE A 192 -10.34 13.54 -2.35
CA PHE A 192 -11.00 13.78 -3.62
C PHE A 192 -12.10 14.85 -3.56
N GLY A 193 -12.40 15.38 -2.39
CA GLY A 193 -13.36 16.46 -2.19
C GLY A 193 -12.80 17.82 -2.60
N VAL A 194 -13.73 18.73 -2.96
CA VAL A 194 -13.45 20.15 -3.20
C VAL A 194 -14.38 20.97 -2.32
N ARG A 195 -13.83 21.65 -1.33
CA ARG A 195 -14.61 22.48 -0.40
C ARG A 195 -15.20 23.70 -1.13
N ASP A 196 -16.27 24.28 -0.62
CA ASP A 196 -16.86 25.51 -1.19
C ASP A 196 -15.84 26.64 -1.34
N SER A 197 -14.93 26.77 -0.36
CA SER A 197 -13.86 27.77 -0.38
C SER A 197 -12.76 27.48 -1.41
N GLU A 198 -12.67 26.27 -1.91
CA GLU A 198 -11.71 25.80 -2.90
C GLU A 198 -12.35 25.74 -4.31
N ALA A 199 -13.67 25.94 -4.42
CA ALA A 199 -14.40 25.90 -5.68
C ALA A 199 -14.04 27.05 -6.60
N ARG A 200 -13.99 26.79 -7.93
CA ARG A 200 -13.73 27.75 -8.98
C ARG A 200 -14.64 27.48 -10.18
N ILE A 201 -14.64 28.37 -11.17
CA ILE A 201 -15.45 28.21 -12.39
C ILE A 201 -15.16 26.88 -13.12
N ASP A 202 -13.89 26.46 -13.11
CA ASP A 202 -13.39 25.24 -13.76
C ASP A 202 -13.27 24.03 -12.82
N ARG A 203 -13.59 24.21 -11.53
CA ARG A 203 -13.54 23.18 -10.50
C ARG A 203 -14.68 23.39 -9.51
N ALA A 204 -15.80 22.71 -9.75
CA ALA A 204 -16.97 22.79 -8.86
C ALA A 204 -16.69 22.20 -7.47
N ALA A 205 -17.43 22.67 -6.47
CA ALA A 205 -17.45 22.02 -5.16
C ALA A 205 -17.88 20.55 -5.32
N TYR A 206 -17.27 19.68 -4.52
CA TYR A 206 -17.54 18.24 -4.57
C TYR A 206 -17.40 17.63 -3.17
N ASP A 207 -18.48 17.05 -2.68
CA ASP A 207 -18.52 16.30 -1.41
C ASP A 207 -18.22 14.82 -1.72
N GLY A 208 -17.11 14.32 -1.18
CA GLY A 208 -16.75 12.92 -1.28
C GLY A 208 -17.79 12.01 -0.61
N LYS A 209 -18.02 10.84 -1.18
CA LYS A 209 -18.88 9.79 -0.61
C LYS A 209 -18.08 8.50 -0.47
N SER A 210 -18.53 7.61 0.42
CA SER A 210 -17.87 6.30 0.58
C SER A 210 -17.76 5.58 -0.76
N ALA A 211 -16.60 5.04 -1.05
CA ALA A 211 -16.26 4.42 -2.32
C ALA A 211 -15.81 2.96 -2.15
N LEU A 212 -16.10 2.12 -3.13
CA LEU A 212 -15.60 0.76 -3.22
C LEU A 212 -14.78 0.59 -4.50
N ASN A 213 -13.47 0.55 -4.33
CA ASN A 213 -12.52 0.32 -5.43
C ASN A 213 -12.17 -1.17 -5.53
N THR A 214 -11.73 -1.60 -6.71
CA THR A 214 -11.25 -2.97 -6.92
C THR A 214 -9.84 -2.93 -7.49
N GLU A 215 -8.91 -3.56 -6.79
CA GLU A 215 -7.53 -3.74 -7.22
C GLU A 215 -7.32 -5.15 -7.75
N LEU A 216 -6.62 -5.26 -8.86
CA LEU A 216 -6.06 -6.50 -9.41
C LEU A 216 -4.55 -6.35 -9.46
N GLY A 217 -3.85 -7.40 -9.08
CA GLY A 217 -2.40 -7.38 -9.16
C GLY A 217 -1.77 -8.74 -9.32
N VAL A 218 -0.48 -8.72 -9.58
CA VAL A 218 0.36 -9.91 -9.63
C VAL A 218 1.74 -9.59 -9.09
N ARG A 219 2.18 -10.40 -8.15
CA ARG A 219 3.54 -10.34 -7.59
C ARG A 219 4.34 -11.52 -8.07
N GLY A 220 5.51 -11.25 -8.64
CA GLY A 220 6.53 -12.24 -8.96
C GLY A 220 7.71 -12.07 -8.01
N ASN A 221 8.27 -13.16 -7.51
CA ASN A 221 9.51 -13.14 -6.75
C ASN A 221 10.47 -14.19 -7.30
N TYR A 222 11.75 -13.83 -7.41
CA TYR A 222 12.83 -14.71 -7.81
C TYR A 222 13.89 -14.74 -6.73
N MET A 223 14.18 -15.91 -6.19
CA MET A 223 15.21 -16.15 -5.19
C MET A 223 16.45 -16.71 -5.90
N PHE A 224 17.55 -15.96 -5.89
CA PHE A 224 18.84 -16.44 -6.40
C PHE A 224 19.42 -17.50 -5.46
N ASP A 225 19.31 -17.22 -4.15
CA ASP A 225 19.73 -18.08 -3.05
C ASP A 225 18.96 -17.69 -1.77
N GLN A 226 19.37 -18.15 -0.59
CA GLN A 226 18.73 -17.88 0.68
C GLN A 226 18.82 -16.42 1.13
N HIS A 227 19.76 -15.66 0.59
CA HIS A 227 20.03 -14.28 0.96
C HIS A 227 19.55 -13.28 -0.09
N HIS A 228 19.59 -13.63 -1.37
CA HIS A 228 19.38 -12.70 -2.47
C HIS A 228 18.06 -12.96 -3.18
N SER A 229 17.19 -11.94 -3.24
CA SER A 229 15.92 -12.02 -3.98
C SER A 229 15.60 -10.72 -4.72
N VAL A 230 14.88 -10.85 -5.82
CA VAL A 230 14.24 -9.73 -6.52
C VAL A 230 12.75 -10.00 -6.60
N PHE A 231 11.96 -8.94 -6.59
CA PHE A 231 10.52 -9.04 -6.76
C PHE A 231 9.99 -7.93 -7.65
N LEU A 232 8.85 -8.23 -8.28
CA LEU A 232 8.07 -7.31 -9.09
C LEU A 232 6.62 -7.42 -8.65
N ASP A 233 5.99 -6.29 -8.29
CA ASP A 233 4.56 -6.20 -7.98
C ASP A 233 3.90 -5.23 -8.95
N LEU A 234 2.92 -5.71 -9.69
CA LEU A 234 2.13 -4.95 -10.66
C LEU A 234 0.70 -4.86 -10.16
N LYS A 235 0.14 -3.65 -10.10
CA LYS A 235 -1.21 -3.40 -9.61
C LYS A 235 -1.96 -2.46 -10.52
N ALA A 236 -3.25 -2.70 -10.65
CA ALA A 236 -4.20 -1.82 -11.30
C ALA A 236 -5.49 -1.74 -10.47
N THR A 237 -5.89 -0.53 -10.10
CA THR A 237 -7.07 -0.26 -9.30
C THR A 237 -8.13 0.42 -10.16
N SER A 238 -9.30 -0.20 -10.26
CA SER A 238 -10.50 0.41 -10.84
C SER A 238 -11.17 1.26 -9.78
N LEU A 239 -11.35 2.54 -10.07
CA LEU A 239 -11.93 3.50 -9.14
C LEU A 239 -13.47 3.50 -9.23
N ALA A 240 -14.10 3.69 -8.07
CA ALA A 240 -15.54 3.88 -7.95
C ALA A 240 -16.00 5.21 -8.57
N SER A 241 -17.29 5.32 -8.90
CA SER A 241 -17.88 6.57 -9.42
C SER A 241 -17.67 7.74 -8.46
N GLU A 242 -17.78 7.49 -7.17
CA GLU A 242 -17.62 8.47 -6.08
C GLU A 242 -16.22 9.12 -6.01
N ILE A 243 -15.25 8.52 -6.69
CA ILE A 243 -13.93 9.12 -6.89
C ILE A 243 -13.80 9.71 -8.29
N LYS A 244 -14.27 8.98 -9.31
CA LYS A 244 -14.17 9.42 -10.71
C LYS A 244 -14.95 10.70 -11.02
N ASP A 245 -16.06 10.93 -10.31
CA ASP A 245 -16.91 12.10 -10.50
C ASP A 245 -16.33 13.38 -9.87
N SER A 246 -15.23 13.25 -9.09
CA SER A 246 -14.51 14.41 -8.56
C SER A 246 -13.90 15.24 -9.70
N PRO A 247 -14.02 16.58 -9.66
CA PRO A 247 -13.40 17.46 -10.64
C PRO A 247 -11.85 17.44 -10.58
N LEU A 248 -11.27 16.83 -9.54
CA LEU A 248 -9.83 16.63 -9.42
C LEU A 248 -9.32 15.44 -10.25
N VAL A 249 -10.22 14.54 -10.67
CA VAL A 249 -9.89 13.23 -11.22
C VAL A 249 -10.19 13.21 -12.72
N ASN A 250 -9.25 12.70 -13.52
CA ASN A 250 -9.45 12.52 -14.96
C ASN A 250 -9.15 11.09 -15.45
N ARG A 251 -8.83 10.18 -14.52
CA ARG A 251 -8.59 8.77 -14.83
C ARG A 251 -9.55 7.87 -14.08
N SER A 252 -9.95 6.80 -14.72
CA SER A 252 -10.82 5.78 -14.10
C SER A 252 -10.04 4.69 -13.38
N THR A 253 -8.72 4.67 -13.53
CA THR A 253 -7.84 3.66 -12.96
C THR A 253 -6.56 4.30 -12.43
N GLU A 254 -6.05 3.73 -11.35
CA GLU A 254 -4.68 3.90 -10.87
C GLU A 254 -3.87 2.66 -11.23
N ASN A 255 -2.58 2.83 -11.37
CA ASN A 255 -1.68 1.69 -11.52
C ASN A 255 -0.34 1.95 -10.86
N SER A 256 0.26 0.89 -10.35
CA SER A 256 1.59 0.95 -9.76
C SER A 256 2.41 -0.27 -10.13
N THR A 257 3.70 -0.04 -10.20
CA THR A 257 4.73 -1.07 -10.38
C THR A 257 5.78 -0.86 -9.31
N LEU A 258 6.05 -1.89 -8.54
CA LEU A 258 7.16 -1.91 -7.59
C LEU A 258 8.12 -3.02 -7.99
N PHE A 259 9.35 -2.65 -8.30
CA PHE A 259 10.46 -3.59 -8.45
C PHE A 259 11.40 -3.44 -7.26
N GLY A 260 11.89 -4.53 -6.69
CA GLY A 260 12.80 -4.48 -5.57
C GLY A 260 13.83 -5.60 -5.57
N TYR A 261 14.97 -5.30 -4.96
CA TYR A 261 15.98 -6.24 -4.57
C TYR A 261 16.13 -6.24 -3.06
N LEU A 262 16.19 -7.40 -2.46
CA LEU A 262 16.31 -7.59 -1.01
C LEU A 262 17.46 -8.56 -0.74
N TYR A 263 18.35 -8.15 0.18
CA TYR A 263 19.35 -9.01 0.81
C TYR A 263 18.86 -9.36 2.22
N ARG A 264 18.83 -10.64 2.56
CA ARG A 264 18.50 -11.16 3.89
C ARG A 264 19.75 -11.67 4.59
N PHE A 265 19.87 -11.37 5.86
CA PHE A 265 21.01 -11.77 6.70
C PHE A 265 20.74 -13.10 7.37
#